data_12bea95be11b593f61620cb3eca26f4a
#
_entry.id   12bea95be11b593f61620cb3eca26f4a
#
_cell.length_a   1.000
_cell.length_b   1.000
_cell.length_c   1.000
_cell.angle_alpha   90.00
_cell.angle_beta   90.00
_cell.angle_gamma   90.00
#
_symmetry.space_group_name_H-M   'P 1'
#
loop_
_entity.id
_entity.type
_entity.pdbx_description
1 polymer ?
#
loop_
_entity_poly.entity_id
_entity_poly.type
_entity_poly.pdbx_seq_one_letter_code
_entity_poly.pdbx_strand_id
1 'polypeptide(L)'
;LQLGATSIYATAGDAVDPVYAGGQVARRGSQGLLGSQDFMETPFSMTTYTSEAVKNLQARTLGDLVASDPSVRATNPAGGRYEQFTIRGLSLFNSDVSYNGLYGVLPTYTIDMEMADRVDILKGPSQLVNGISPRGSVGGGINVVPKRATDQPITSFTGSYASNNQLGGAVDVGRRFGEEDMFGIRFNGVKQSGDTDWDHQSVDREMAVLGLDFRGDRLRLSTDIGHTERNTDAPQERVQIGVNAKVPNANDVRDNYAQPWSQARTTDTFGTLNGEFDVSDSVLLYGGVGARKSNHDFLRHAVAVTNDAGDFSVLPRDFTREFQWESAMRIV
;
A
#
# COMPACT_ATOMS: atom_id res chain seq x y z
N LEU A 1 37.79 3.75 13.04
CA LEU A 1 36.60 3.42 12.23
C LEU A 1 36.00 4.74 11.76
N GLN A 2 36.23 5.14 10.52
CA GLN A 2 35.55 6.28 9.92
C GLN A 2 34.23 5.70 9.36
N LEU A 3 33.14 5.97 10.05
CA LEU A 3 31.81 5.75 9.50
C LEU A 3 31.62 6.80 8.39
N GLY A 4 31.50 6.36 7.15
CA GLY A 4 31.16 7.24 6.05
C GLY A 4 29.85 7.96 6.33
N ALA A 5 29.74 9.22 5.89
CA ALA A 5 28.54 10.00 6.03
C ALA A 5 27.36 9.22 5.43
N THR A 6 26.39 8.83 6.25
CA THR A 6 25.17 8.18 5.80
C THR A 6 24.23 9.25 5.30
N SER A 7 24.13 9.39 4.00
CA SER A 7 23.16 10.29 3.40
C SER A 7 21.77 9.65 3.54
N ILE A 8 20.95 10.17 4.43
CA ILE A 8 19.56 9.80 4.56
C ILE A 8 18.80 10.58 3.49
N TYR A 9 18.61 9.99 2.34
CA TYR A 9 17.71 10.57 1.35
C TYR A 9 16.29 10.07 1.67
N ALA A 10 15.49 10.91 2.31
CA ALA A 10 14.07 10.86 2.10
C ALA A 10 13.88 11.40 0.68
N THR A 11 13.64 10.56 -0.25
CA THR A 11 13.75 10.85 -1.67
C THR A 11 12.66 11.81 -2.12
N ALA A 12 12.91 13.08 -2.04
CA ALA A 12 12.38 13.98 -3.03
C ALA A 12 13.29 13.79 -4.27
N GLY A 13 12.87 12.94 -5.20
CA GLY A 13 13.57 12.39 -6.34
C GLY A 13 14.81 13.12 -6.80
N ASP A 14 15.83 12.38 -7.27
CA ASP A 14 16.64 12.82 -8.40
C ASP A 14 17.74 11.82 -8.76
N ALA A 15 18.07 10.89 -7.91
CA ALA A 15 18.77 9.72 -8.38
C ALA A 15 17.71 8.65 -8.64
N VAL A 16 17.51 8.29 -9.88
CA VAL A 16 16.86 7.03 -10.21
C VAL A 16 17.57 5.98 -9.36
N ASP A 17 16.89 5.47 -8.34
CA ASP A 17 17.48 4.45 -7.48
C ASP A 17 18.05 3.34 -8.38
N PRO A 18 19.32 2.95 -8.21
CA PRO A 18 19.89 1.93 -9.07
C PRO A 18 19.02 0.69 -9.02
N VAL A 19 18.56 0.24 -10.18
CA VAL A 19 17.66 -0.89 -10.31
C VAL A 19 18.41 -2.12 -10.82
N TYR A 20 17.90 -3.32 -10.52
CA TYR A 20 18.32 -4.55 -11.15
C TYR A 20 17.84 -4.61 -12.61
N ALA A 21 18.43 -5.51 -13.39
CA ALA A 21 18.01 -5.72 -14.77
C ALA A 21 16.48 -5.96 -14.86
N GLY A 22 15.82 -5.24 -15.78
CA GLY A 22 14.37 -5.27 -15.93
C GLY A 22 13.62 -4.18 -15.15
N GLY A 23 14.30 -3.39 -14.31
CA GLY A 23 13.73 -2.19 -13.68
C GLY A 23 12.70 -2.43 -12.58
N GLN A 24 12.32 -3.68 -12.30
CA GLN A 24 11.21 -3.99 -11.39
C GLN A 24 11.60 -3.99 -9.90
N VAL A 25 12.88 -4.19 -9.61
CA VAL A 25 13.40 -4.23 -8.24
C VAL A 25 14.56 -3.24 -8.13
N ALA A 26 14.48 -2.35 -7.15
CA ALA A 26 15.57 -1.43 -6.84
C ALA A 26 16.67 -2.14 -6.04
N ARG A 27 17.89 -1.59 -6.11
CA ARG A 27 19.04 -2.06 -5.31
C ARG A 27 19.12 -1.42 -3.94
N ARG A 28 18.32 -0.41 -3.70
CA ARG A 28 18.22 0.35 -2.44
C ARG A 28 16.79 0.39 -1.96
N GLY A 29 16.62 0.60 -0.66
CA GLY A 29 15.32 0.81 -0.04
C GLY A 29 15.44 1.56 1.27
N SER A 30 14.34 2.15 1.72
CA SER A 30 14.30 2.88 2.99
C SER A 30 14.38 1.90 4.17
N GLN A 31 15.34 2.17 5.04
CA GLN A 31 15.59 1.42 6.28
C GLN A 31 15.36 2.29 7.51
N GLY A 32 14.37 3.14 7.45
CA GLY A 32 14.00 4.02 8.56
C GLY A 32 15.15 4.91 9.00
N LEU A 33 15.64 4.74 10.22
CA LEU A 33 16.72 5.53 10.81
C LEU A 33 18.07 5.40 10.06
N LEU A 34 18.27 4.34 9.29
CA LEU A 34 19.50 4.10 8.53
C LEU A 34 19.45 4.72 7.12
N GLY A 35 18.32 5.36 6.76
CA GLY A 35 18.14 5.96 5.44
C GLY A 35 17.99 4.96 4.32
N SER A 36 18.34 5.35 3.09
CA SER A 36 18.31 4.45 1.92
C SER A 36 19.70 3.90 1.65
N GLN A 37 19.86 2.59 1.72
CA GLN A 37 21.15 1.90 1.56
C GLN A 37 21.06 0.78 0.53
N ASP A 38 22.19 0.45 -0.09
CA ASP A 38 22.29 -0.73 -0.97
C ASP A 38 22.07 -1.99 -0.14
N PHE A 39 21.29 -2.94 -0.66
CA PHE A 39 20.96 -4.19 0.04
C PHE A 39 22.17 -5.03 0.39
N MET A 40 23.24 -4.91 -0.38
CA MET A 40 24.49 -5.63 -0.10
C MET A 40 25.31 -5.01 1.05
N GLU A 41 24.98 -3.78 1.45
CA GLU A 41 25.66 -3.04 2.52
C GLU A 41 24.88 -3.02 3.83
N THR A 42 23.73 -3.72 3.89
CA THR A 42 22.84 -3.70 5.05
C THR A 42 22.71 -5.07 5.71
N PRO A 43 22.52 -5.15 7.03
CA PRO A 43 22.27 -6.40 7.73
C PRO A 43 20.81 -6.90 7.61
N PHE A 44 19.99 -6.24 6.79
CA PHE A 44 18.58 -6.55 6.65
C PHE A 44 18.27 -7.21 5.32
N SER A 45 17.35 -8.18 5.33
CA SER A 45 16.80 -8.74 4.11
C SER A 45 15.67 -7.84 3.62
N MET A 46 15.82 -7.25 2.44
CA MET A 46 14.85 -6.32 1.86
C MET A 46 14.56 -6.66 0.41
N THR A 47 13.39 -6.24 -0.04
CA THR A 47 13.01 -6.17 -1.45
C THR A 47 12.29 -4.85 -1.68
N THR A 48 12.70 -4.09 -2.68
CA THR A 48 12.03 -2.84 -3.07
C THR A 48 11.47 -3.00 -4.48
N TYR A 49 10.15 -3.07 -4.59
CA TYR A 49 9.44 -3.09 -5.85
C TYR A 49 9.24 -1.66 -6.34
N THR A 50 9.57 -1.41 -7.60
CA THR A 50 9.47 -0.08 -8.23
C THR A 50 8.09 0.15 -8.86
N SER A 51 7.80 1.39 -9.27
CA SER A 51 6.61 1.70 -10.08
C SER A 51 6.56 0.93 -11.40
N GLU A 52 7.72 0.50 -11.92
CA GLU A 52 7.77 -0.37 -13.09
C GLU A 52 7.26 -1.79 -12.77
N ALA A 53 7.55 -2.32 -11.59
CA ALA A 53 6.96 -3.57 -11.13
C ALA A 53 5.43 -3.45 -11.00
N VAL A 54 4.94 -2.35 -10.42
CA VAL A 54 3.48 -2.09 -10.33
C VAL A 54 2.82 -2.11 -11.71
N LYS A 55 3.43 -1.46 -12.71
CA LYS A 55 2.91 -1.43 -14.08
C LYS A 55 2.96 -2.79 -14.75
N ASN A 56 4.09 -3.49 -14.68
CA ASN A 56 4.30 -4.75 -15.39
C ASN A 56 3.46 -5.90 -14.80
N LEU A 57 3.24 -5.89 -13.49
CA LEU A 57 2.34 -6.82 -12.81
C LEU A 57 0.87 -6.39 -12.91
N GLN A 58 0.59 -5.19 -13.45
CA GLN A 58 -0.74 -4.57 -13.44
C GLN A 58 -1.35 -4.56 -12.05
N ALA A 59 -0.50 -4.38 -11.03
CA ALA A 59 -0.89 -4.42 -9.64
C ALA A 59 -1.76 -3.20 -9.31
N ARG A 60 -3.00 -3.45 -8.89
CA ARG A 60 -3.97 -2.43 -8.48
C ARG A 60 -3.89 -2.17 -6.99
N THR A 61 -3.56 -3.21 -6.23
CA THR A 61 -3.49 -3.19 -4.78
C THR A 61 -2.12 -3.66 -4.30
N LEU A 62 -1.84 -3.41 -3.03
CA LEU A 62 -0.63 -3.94 -2.40
C LEU A 62 -0.61 -5.47 -2.47
N GLY A 63 -1.77 -6.12 -2.30
CA GLY A 63 -1.90 -7.57 -2.41
C GLY A 63 -1.46 -8.12 -3.76
N ASP A 64 -1.86 -7.45 -4.85
CA ASP A 64 -1.45 -7.83 -6.20
C ASP A 64 0.07 -7.74 -6.38
N LEU A 65 0.67 -6.65 -5.89
CA LEU A 65 2.12 -6.44 -6.00
C LEU A 65 2.93 -7.50 -5.26
N VAL A 66 2.54 -7.79 -4.01
CA VAL A 66 3.30 -8.72 -3.17
C VAL A 66 3.00 -10.19 -3.45
N ALA A 67 2.01 -10.49 -4.28
CA ALA A 67 1.66 -11.87 -4.65
C ALA A 67 2.83 -12.65 -5.27
N SER A 68 3.75 -11.93 -5.92
CA SER A 68 4.97 -12.50 -6.50
C SER A 68 6.12 -12.69 -5.49
N ASP A 69 6.05 -12.11 -4.30
CA ASP A 69 7.09 -12.26 -3.27
C ASP A 69 6.90 -13.58 -2.49
N PRO A 70 7.85 -14.52 -2.55
CA PRO A 70 7.71 -15.82 -1.90
C PRO A 70 7.65 -15.74 -0.36
N SER A 71 8.11 -14.63 0.23
CA SER A 71 8.13 -14.41 1.67
C SER A 71 6.90 -13.69 2.21
N VAL A 72 6.07 -13.12 1.33
CA VAL A 72 4.83 -12.42 1.69
C VAL A 72 3.63 -13.20 1.18
N ARG A 73 2.61 -13.33 2.01
CA ARG A 73 1.37 -14.01 1.65
C ARG A 73 0.17 -13.18 2.08
N ALA A 74 -0.77 -13.01 1.18
CA ALA A 74 -2.11 -12.53 1.55
C ALA A 74 -2.82 -13.62 2.36
N THR A 75 -3.45 -13.23 3.45
CA THR A 75 -4.19 -14.15 4.35
C THR A 75 -5.70 -14.04 4.19
N ASN A 76 -6.16 -13.07 3.44
CA ASN A 76 -7.57 -12.94 3.05
C ASN A 76 -7.76 -13.35 1.60
N PRO A 77 -8.97 -13.79 1.22
CA PRO A 77 -9.29 -14.07 -0.16
C PRO A 77 -9.04 -12.86 -1.06
N ALA A 78 -8.55 -13.10 -2.27
CA ALA A 78 -8.56 -12.07 -3.30
C ALA A 78 -10.01 -11.65 -3.58
N GLY A 79 -10.26 -10.36 -3.84
CA GLY A 79 -11.61 -9.83 -3.97
C GLY A 79 -12.39 -9.73 -2.65
N GLY A 80 -11.75 -9.99 -1.51
CA GLY A 80 -12.32 -9.78 -0.19
C GLY A 80 -12.44 -8.30 0.18
N ARG A 81 -13.10 -8.03 1.30
CA ARG A 81 -13.33 -6.66 1.78
C ARG A 81 -12.06 -5.93 2.26
N TYR A 82 -11.00 -6.65 2.60
CA TYR A 82 -9.74 -6.08 3.07
C TYR A 82 -8.56 -7.01 2.80
N GLU A 83 -7.39 -6.42 2.74
CA GLU A 83 -6.12 -7.13 2.63
C GLU A 83 -5.48 -7.29 4.00
N GLN A 84 -4.80 -8.38 4.19
CA GLN A 84 -3.96 -8.67 5.35
C GLN A 84 -2.85 -9.60 4.91
N PHE A 85 -1.67 -9.44 5.46
CA PHE A 85 -0.48 -10.15 5.01
C PHE A 85 0.17 -10.95 6.12
N THR A 86 1.05 -11.85 5.72
CA THR A 86 2.10 -12.41 6.58
C THR A 86 3.44 -12.22 5.89
N ILE A 87 4.46 -11.90 6.67
CA ILE A 87 5.86 -11.91 6.21
C ILE A 87 6.54 -13.05 6.96
N ARG A 88 7.06 -14.04 6.20
CA ARG A 88 7.67 -15.26 6.76
C ARG A 88 6.76 -15.96 7.79
N GLY A 89 5.44 -15.96 7.56
CA GLY A 89 4.43 -16.57 8.42
C GLY A 89 3.97 -15.72 9.62
N LEU A 90 4.55 -14.55 9.86
CA LEU A 90 4.16 -13.64 10.93
C LEU A 90 3.22 -12.56 10.40
N SER A 91 2.14 -12.30 11.13
CA SER A 91 1.07 -11.39 10.68
C SER A 91 1.55 -9.94 10.54
N LEU A 92 1.07 -9.28 9.48
CA LEU A 92 1.20 -7.86 9.22
C LEU A 92 -0.18 -7.33 8.79
N PHE A 93 -0.69 -6.35 9.51
CA PHE A 93 -1.96 -5.69 9.21
C PHE A 93 -1.72 -4.46 8.34
N ASN A 94 -2.73 -4.01 7.58
CA ASN A 94 -2.60 -2.79 6.77
C ASN A 94 -2.28 -1.54 7.61
N SER A 95 -2.76 -1.48 8.86
CA SER A 95 -2.38 -0.41 9.80
C SER A 95 -0.88 -0.39 10.14
N ASP A 96 -0.18 -1.50 9.91
CA ASP A 96 1.27 -1.63 10.11
C ASP A 96 2.06 -1.35 8.83
N VAL A 97 1.38 -1.02 7.73
CA VAL A 97 2.01 -0.51 6.51
C VAL A 97 2.23 1.00 6.69
N SER A 98 3.45 1.46 6.46
CA SER A 98 3.78 2.88 6.53
C SER A 98 3.69 3.56 5.17
N TYR A 99 3.42 4.86 5.19
CA TYR A 99 3.45 5.75 4.05
C TYR A 99 4.59 6.76 4.25
N ASN A 100 5.63 6.64 3.47
CA ASN A 100 6.86 7.42 3.64
C ASN A 100 7.37 7.44 5.08
N GLY A 101 7.29 6.28 5.76
CA GLY A 101 7.71 6.09 7.15
C GLY A 101 6.70 6.50 8.22
N LEU A 102 5.51 7.00 7.85
CA LEU A 102 4.42 7.32 8.79
C LEU A 102 3.39 6.17 8.83
N TYR A 103 3.12 5.65 10.00
CA TYR A 103 2.07 4.65 10.20
C TYR A 103 0.68 5.31 10.33
N GLY A 104 -0.39 4.54 10.08
CA GLY A 104 -1.77 4.99 10.29
C GLY A 104 -2.31 5.99 9.26
N VAL A 105 -1.57 6.30 8.21
CA VAL A 105 -1.96 7.27 7.17
C VAL A 105 -2.65 6.61 5.99
N LEU A 106 -2.20 5.42 5.60
CA LEU A 106 -2.78 4.69 4.46
C LEU A 106 -4.18 4.14 4.76
N PRO A 107 -5.01 3.93 3.73
CA PRO A 107 -6.30 3.25 3.87
C PRO A 107 -6.18 1.92 4.62
N THR A 108 -7.09 1.69 5.57
CA THR A 108 -7.02 0.53 6.46
C THR A 108 -7.27 -0.80 5.75
N TYR A 109 -8.12 -0.81 4.73
CA TYR A 109 -8.62 -2.05 4.15
C TYR A 109 -7.93 -2.46 2.86
N THR A 110 -7.71 -1.53 1.94
CA THR A 110 -7.05 -1.80 0.66
C THR A 110 -6.18 -0.61 0.28
N ILE A 111 -4.96 -0.86 -0.14
CA ILE A 111 -3.98 0.17 -0.51
C ILE A 111 -3.78 0.11 -2.02
N ASP A 112 -4.20 1.18 -2.71
CA ASP A 112 -4.03 1.31 -4.16
C ASP A 112 -2.58 1.63 -4.52
N MET A 113 -2.06 0.98 -5.58
CA MET A 113 -0.63 1.04 -5.91
C MET A 113 -0.25 2.11 -6.94
N GLU A 114 -1.21 2.69 -7.63
CA GLU A 114 -0.91 3.70 -8.67
C GLU A 114 -0.26 4.97 -8.11
N MET A 115 -0.44 5.26 -6.82
CA MET A 115 0.24 6.37 -6.14
C MET A 115 1.69 6.05 -5.73
N ALA A 116 2.08 4.77 -5.75
CA ALA A 116 3.37 4.34 -5.25
C ALA A 116 4.48 4.55 -6.31
N ASP A 117 5.57 5.15 -5.91
CA ASP A 117 6.83 5.16 -6.65
C ASP A 117 7.57 3.85 -6.44
N ARG A 118 7.61 3.40 -5.18
CA ARG A 118 8.15 2.10 -4.80
C ARG A 118 7.49 1.58 -3.54
N VAL A 119 7.67 0.29 -3.31
CA VAL A 119 7.23 -0.39 -2.10
C VAL A 119 8.41 -1.14 -1.51
N ASP A 120 8.84 -0.72 -0.33
CA ASP A 120 9.94 -1.32 0.42
C ASP A 120 9.39 -2.40 1.35
N ILE A 121 9.90 -3.61 1.26
CA ILE A 121 9.54 -4.74 2.12
C ILE A 121 10.77 -5.16 2.91
N LEU A 122 10.80 -4.86 4.19
CA LEU A 122 11.82 -5.32 5.12
C LEU A 122 11.37 -6.63 5.76
N LYS A 123 12.19 -7.66 5.68
CA LYS A 123 11.88 -9.05 6.08
C LYS A 123 12.64 -9.40 7.35
N GLY A 124 11.98 -9.36 8.47
CA GLY A 124 12.55 -9.60 9.80
C GLY A 124 12.27 -8.45 10.76
N PRO A 125 12.81 -8.48 11.99
CA PRO A 125 12.57 -7.45 12.98
C PRO A 125 12.98 -6.06 12.48
N SER A 126 12.01 -5.15 12.35
CA SER A 126 12.22 -3.80 11.80
C SER A 126 12.03 -2.69 12.82
N GLN A 127 11.60 -3.04 14.01
CA GLN A 127 11.16 -2.06 15.02
C GLN A 127 12.29 -1.11 15.46
N LEU A 128 13.54 -1.58 15.46
CA LEU A 128 14.68 -0.73 15.83
C LEU A 128 14.91 0.41 14.83
N VAL A 129 14.66 0.15 13.54
CA VAL A 129 14.95 1.13 12.47
C VAL A 129 13.70 1.87 12.00
N ASN A 130 12.52 1.21 11.98
CA ASN A 130 11.28 1.78 11.49
C ASN A 130 10.34 2.26 12.62
N GLY A 131 10.71 2.04 13.89
CA GLY A 131 9.81 2.24 15.02
C GLY A 131 8.81 1.10 15.20
N ILE A 132 8.01 1.20 16.25
CA ILE A 132 6.99 0.20 16.57
C ILE A 132 5.75 0.49 15.75
N SER A 133 5.30 -0.49 14.96
CA SER A 133 4.05 -0.38 14.20
C SER A 133 2.82 -0.43 15.13
N PRO A 134 1.67 0.13 14.72
CA PRO A 134 0.47 0.25 15.57
C PRO A 134 -0.01 -1.07 16.17
N ARG A 135 0.14 -2.19 15.46
CA ARG A 135 -0.23 -3.53 15.95
C ARG A 135 0.97 -4.40 16.33
N GLY A 136 2.17 -3.84 16.26
CA GLY A 136 3.39 -4.51 16.71
C GLY A 136 3.83 -5.67 15.83
N SER A 137 3.69 -5.58 14.51
CA SER A 137 4.17 -6.60 13.56
C SER A 137 5.66 -6.87 13.76
N VAL A 138 6.03 -8.14 13.95
CA VAL A 138 7.41 -8.58 14.22
C VAL A 138 8.06 -9.31 13.04
N GLY A 139 7.29 -9.69 12.03
CA GLY A 139 7.76 -10.42 10.85
C GLY A 139 8.50 -9.56 9.84
N GLY A 140 8.33 -8.24 9.93
CA GLY A 140 8.87 -7.26 9.01
C GLY A 140 7.99 -6.03 8.92
N GLY A 141 8.26 -5.20 7.92
CA GLY A 141 7.48 -4.00 7.64
C GLY A 141 7.35 -3.76 6.14
N ILE A 142 6.29 -3.09 5.76
CA ILE A 142 6.08 -2.61 4.39
C ILE A 142 5.97 -1.10 4.45
N ASN A 143 6.69 -0.41 3.55
CA ASN A 143 6.64 1.03 3.42
C ASN A 143 6.30 1.40 1.97
N VAL A 144 5.23 2.15 1.79
CA VAL A 144 4.84 2.70 0.49
C VAL A 144 5.44 4.08 0.36
N VAL A 145 6.26 4.28 -0.65
CA VAL A 145 6.87 5.58 -0.97
C VAL A 145 6.07 6.22 -2.09
N PRO A 146 5.53 7.43 -1.89
CA PRO A 146 4.70 8.09 -2.90
C PRO A 146 5.51 8.62 -4.07
N LYS A 147 4.87 8.70 -5.22
CA LYS A 147 5.40 9.35 -6.42
C LYS A 147 5.62 10.85 -6.18
N ARG A 148 6.74 11.36 -6.68
CA ARG A 148 7.08 12.78 -6.70
C ARG A 148 7.28 13.27 -8.14
N ALA A 149 7.27 14.59 -8.33
CA ALA A 149 7.65 15.16 -9.60
C ALA A 149 9.12 14.87 -9.87
N THR A 150 9.42 14.42 -11.06
CA THR A 150 10.78 14.18 -11.56
C THR A 150 11.24 15.36 -12.42
N ASP A 151 12.54 15.49 -12.66
CA ASP A 151 13.08 16.54 -13.51
C ASP A 151 12.55 16.43 -14.95
N GLN A 152 12.29 15.22 -15.41
CA GLN A 152 11.59 15.00 -16.66
C GLN A 152 10.08 15.13 -16.46
N PRO A 153 9.39 15.98 -17.25
CA PRO A 153 7.94 16.11 -17.17
C PRO A 153 7.24 14.80 -17.49
N ILE A 154 6.30 14.38 -16.63
CA ILE A 154 5.51 13.17 -16.86
C ILE A 154 4.08 13.55 -17.20
N THR A 155 3.55 12.95 -18.27
CA THR A 155 2.13 12.93 -18.58
C THR A 155 1.81 11.53 -19.11
N SER A 156 1.06 10.77 -18.35
CA SER A 156 0.66 9.43 -18.72
C SER A 156 -0.86 9.29 -18.53
N PHE A 157 -1.47 8.67 -19.51
CA PHE A 157 -2.85 8.19 -19.42
C PHE A 157 -2.85 6.70 -19.73
N THR A 158 -3.48 5.91 -18.86
CA THR A 158 -3.58 4.46 -19.02
C THR A 158 -5.05 4.07 -19.05
N GLY A 159 -5.52 3.51 -20.16
CA GLY A 159 -6.79 2.80 -20.21
C GLY A 159 -6.59 1.34 -19.83
N SER A 160 -7.48 0.77 -19.06
CA SER A 160 -7.44 -0.63 -18.67
C SER A 160 -8.77 -1.32 -18.94
N TYR A 161 -8.68 -2.56 -19.40
CA TYR A 161 -9.79 -3.48 -19.48
C TYR A 161 -9.39 -4.79 -18.83
N ALA A 162 -10.20 -5.28 -17.94
CA ALA A 162 -10.00 -6.57 -17.32
C ALA A 162 -11.28 -7.38 -17.41
N SER A 163 -11.16 -8.68 -17.18
CA SER A 163 -12.23 -9.68 -17.33
C SER A 163 -13.60 -9.21 -16.85
N ASN A 164 -14.65 -9.71 -17.48
CA ASN A 164 -16.05 -9.44 -17.16
C ASN A 164 -16.45 -7.95 -17.14
N ASN A 165 -15.98 -7.18 -18.13
CA ASN A 165 -16.34 -5.78 -18.34
C ASN A 165 -15.78 -4.77 -17.32
N GLN A 166 -14.71 -5.08 -16.61
CA GLN A 166 -14.08 -4.11 -15.74
C GLN A 166 -13.27 -3.10 -16.58
N LEU A 167 -13.75 -1.88 -16.67
CA LEU A 167 -13.13 -0.77 -17.38
C LEU A 167 -12.49 0.21 -16.42
N GLY A 168 -11.35 0.76 -16.78
CA GLY A 168 -10.67 1.74 -15.95
C GLY A 168 -9.82 2.72 -16.75
N GLY A 169 -9.51 3.82 -16.06
CA GLY A 169 -8.57 4.82 -16.53
C GLY A 169 -7.71 5.32 -15.39
N ALA A 170 -6.44 5.55 -15.66
CA ALA A 170 -5.50 6.17 -14.74
C ALA A 170 -4.77 7.33 -15.40
N VAL A 171 -4.50 8.37 -14.64
CA VAL A 171 -3.73 9.55 -15.05
C VAL A 171 -2.58 9.77 -14.08
N ASP A 172 -1.42 10.11 -14.61
CA ASP A 172 -0.22 10.41 -13.86
C ASP A 172 0.48 11.61 -14.49
N VAL A 173 0.48 12.74 -13.79
CA VAL A 173 1.02 14.01 -14.26
C VAL A 173 2.00 14.56 -13.23
N GLY A 174 3.22 14.87 -13.68
CA GLY A 174 4.25 15.45 -12.84
C GLY A 174 4.96 16.60 -13.55
N ARG A 175 5.19 17.68 -12.81
CA ARG A 175 5.91 18.88 -13.28
C ARG A 175 6.76 19.44 -12.17
N ARG A 176 7.91 19.97 -12.55
CA ARG A 176 8.72 20.82 -11.69
C ARG A 176 8.77 22.25 -12.25
N PHE A 177 8.96 23.21 -11.39
CA PHE A 177 8.99 24.62 -11.73
C PHE A 177 9.73 25.44 -10.67
N GLY A 178 9.97 26.71 -11.00
CA GLY A 178 10.75 27.65 -10.18
C GLY A 178 12.22 27.67 -10.59
N GLU A 179 12.99 28.45 -9.87
CA GLU A 179 14.44 28.51 -10.04
C GLU A 179 15.03 27.15 -9.63
N GLU A 180 15.91 26.59 -10.46
CA GLU A 180 16.52 25.25 -10.26
C GLU A 180 15.49 24.11 -10.03
N ASP A 181 14.27 24.24 -10.61
CA ASP A 181 13.21 23.23 -10.47
C ASP A 181 12.85 22.88 -9.02
N MET A 182 12.96 23.87 -8.11
CA MET A 182 12.79 23.63 -6.68
C MET A 182 11.38 23.21 -6.25
N PHE A 183 10.34 23.53 -7.01
CA PHE A 183 8.97 23.15 -6.69
C PHE A 183 8.49 21.99 -7.57
N GLY A 184 7.96 20.94 -6.95
CA GLY A 184 7.37 19.79 -7.62
C GLY A 184 5.88 19.67 -7.35
N ILE A 185 5.12 19.27 -8.39
CA ILE A 185 3.74 18.85 -8.29
C ILE A 185 3.55 17.52 -9.01
N ARG A 186 2.92 16.56 -8.35
CA ARG A 186 2.56 15.25 -8.93
C ARG A 186 1.12 14.93 -8.63
N PHE A 187 0.37 14.58 -9.65
CA PHE A 187 -1.01 14.12 -9.51
C PHE A 187 -1.15 12.70 -10.05
N ASN A 188 -1.77 11.83 -9.27
CA ASN A 188 -2.16 10.49 -9.68
C ASN A 188 -3.66 10.34 -9.46
N GLY A 189 -4.38 9.92 -10.49
CA GLY A 189 -5.82 9.67 -10.42
C GLY A 189 -6.17 8.35 -11.07
N VAL A 190 -7.13 7.64 -10.50
CA VAL A 190 -7.66 6.37 -11.02
C VAL A 190 -9.16 6.36 -10.88
N LYS A 191 -9.84 5.84 -11.89
CA LYS A 191 -11.23 5.42 -11.82
C LYS A 191 -11.40 4.10 -12.53
N GLN A 192 -12.04 3.13 -11.88
CA GLN A 192 -12.29 1.81 -12.44
C GLN A 192 -13.63 1.29 -11.93
N SER A 193 -14.39 0.64 -12.82
CA SER A 193 -15.71 0.08 -12.51
C SER A 193 -15.96 -1.17 -13.33
N GLY A 194 -16.70 -2.12 -12.77
CA GLY A 194 -17.21 -3.29 -13.46
C GLY A 194 -17.08 -4.59 -12.69
N ASP A 195 -17.55 -5.65 -13.34
CA ASP A 195 -17.58 -7.00 -12.77
C ASP A 195 -16.17 -7.59 -12.70
N THR A 196 -15.90 -8.34 -11.64
CA THR A 196 -14.65 -9.08 -11.47
C THR A 196 -14.78 -10.52 -12.00
N ASP A 197 -13.73 -11.31 -11.85
CA ASP A 197 -13.76 -12.75 -12.19
C ASP A 197 -14.59 -13.60 -11.23
N TRP A 198 -14.97 -13.05 -10.08
CA TRP A 198 -15.78 -13.72 -9.08
C TRP A 198 -17.27 -13.57 -9.40
N ASP A 199 -18.02 -14.65 -9.24
CA ASP A 199 -19.46 -14.63 -9.49
C ASP A 199 -20.16 -13.57 -8.64
N HIS A 200 -21.04 -12.79 -9.26
CA HIS A 200 -21.84 -11.72 -8.63
C HIS A 200 -21.04 -10.59 -7.98
N GLN A 201 -19.74 -10.51 -8.23
CA GLN A 201 -18.91 -9.45 -7.66
C GLN A 201 -18.64 -8.33 -8.65
N SER A 202 -18.87 -7.11 -8.21
CA SER A 202 -18.43 -5.90 -8.89
C SER A 202 -17.58 -5.02 -7.98
N VAL A 203 -16.68 -4.24 -8.58
CA VAL A 203 -15.82 -3.29 -7.87
C VAL A 203 -15.83 -1.97 -8.60
N ASP A 204 -16.20 -0.92 -7.86
CA ASP A 204 -16.01 0.47 -8.27
C ASP A 204 -14.93 1.07 -7.37
N ARG A 205 -13.90 1.66 -7.96
CA ARG A 205 -12.84 2.33 -7.21
C ARG A 205 -12.43 3.65 -7.83
N GLU A 206 -12.15 4.60 -6.96
CA GLU A 206 -11.62 5.91 -7.31
C GLU A 206 -10.45 6.23 -6.38
N MET A 207 -9.41 6.83 -6.93
CA MET A 207 -8.27 7.34 -6.19
C MET A 207 -7.83 8.66 -6.78
N ALA A 208 -7.54 9.64 -5.93
CA ALA A 208 -6.87 10.88 -6.31
C ALA A 208 -5.83 11.22 -5.26
N VAL A 209 -4.58 11.37 -5.67
CA VAL A 209 -3.47 11.76 -4.79
C VAL A 209 -2.71 12.91 -5.43
N LEU A 210 -2.54 13.98 -4.67
CA LEU A 210 -1.75 15.15 -5.02
C LEU A 210 -0.51 15.19 -4.12
N GLY A 211 0.66 15.09 -4.71
CA GLY A 211 1.94 15.28 -4.06
C GLY A 211 2.54 16.62 -4.44
N LEU A 212 3.00 17.36 -3.44
CA LEU A 212 3.75 18.61 -3.61
C LEU A 212 5.09 18.44 -2.91
N ASP A 213 6.14 19.00 -3.51
CA ASP A 213 7.46 19.01 -2.89
C ASP A 213 8.21 20.31 -3.17
N PHE A 214 9.07 20.66 -2.22
CA PHE A 214 10.02 21.74 -2.31
C PHE A 214 11.42 21.22 -2.01
N ARG A 215 12.37 21.57 -2.86
CA ARG A 215 13.79 21.25 -2.74
C ARG A 215 14.61 22.53 -2.71
N GLY A 216 15.11 22.86 -1.56
CA GLY A 216 16.10 23.93 -1.39
C GLY A 216 17.43 23.34 -0.93
N ASP A 217 18.46 24.17 -0.83
CA ASP A 217 19.83 23.73 -0.46
C ASP A 217 19.89 22.99 0.87
N ARG A 218 19.16 23.47 1.87
CA ARG A 218 19.15 22.90 3.23
C ARG A 218 17.78 22.43 3.69
N LEU A 219 16.71 22.86 3.04
CA LEU A 219 15.36 22.56 3.43
C LEU A 219 14.66 21.79 2.31
N ARG A 220 14.14 20.62 2.63
CA ARG A 220 13.29 19.82 1.75
C ARG A 220 11.95 19.59 2.45
N LEU A 221 10.88 19.87 1.76
CA LEU A 221 9.52 19.68 2.25
C LEU A 221 8.73 18.85 1.25
N SER A 222 7.86 18.00 1.77
CA SER A 222 6.89 17.28 0.93
C SER A 222 5.57 17.12 1.64
N THR A 223 4.49 17.19 0.87
CA THR A 223 3.13 16.97 1.37
C THR A 223 2.34 16.15 0.38
N ASP A 224 1.49 15.29 0.89
CA ASP A 224 0.53 14.52 0.11
C ASP A 224 -0.87 14.76 0.64
N ILE A 225 -1.82 14.87 -0.27
CA ILE A 225 -3.24 14.84 0.01
C ILE A 225 -3.87 13.77 -0.86
N GLY A 226 -4.51 12.79 -0.25
CA GLY A 226 -5.10 11.66 -0.95
C GLY A 226 -6.55 11.42 -0.57
N HIS A 227 -7.31 10.97 -1.54
CA HIS A 227 -8.68 10.50 -1.37
C HIS A 227 -8.86 9.20 -2.15
N THR A 228 -9.43 8.19 -1.48
CA THR A 228 -9.76 6.91 -2.09
C THR A 228 -11.17 6.51 -1.73
N GLU A 229 -11.88 5.95 -2.70
CA GLU A 229 -13.19 5.34 -2.51
C GLU A 229 -13.19 3.97 -3.19
N ARG A 230 -13.71 2.96 -2.49
CA ARG A 230 -13.88 1.62 -3.03
C ARG A 230 -15.20 1.05 -2.58
N ASN A 231 -16.01 0.66 -3.55
CA ASN A 231 -17.27 -0.04 -3.37
C ASN A 231 -17.12 -1.43 -3.97
N THR A 232 -17.34 -2.46 -3.16
CA THR A 232 -17.31 -3.86 -3.60
C THR A 232 -18.66 -4.49 -3.26
N ASP A 233 -19.37 -4.93 -4.26
CA ASP A 233 -20.58 -5.74 -4.10
C ASP A 233 -20.16 -7.22 -4.05
N ALA A 234 -20.82 -7.99 -3.20
CA ALA A 234 -20.51 -9.39 -2.93
C ALA A 234 -19.01 -9.65 -2.68
N PRO A 235 -18.36 -8.91 -1.72
CA PRO A 235 -16.94 -9.12 -1.41
C PRO A 235 -16.72 -10.55 -0.93
N GLN A 236 -15.67 -11.22 -1.46
CA GLN A 236 -15.33 -12.59 -1.06
C GLN A 236 -15.19 -12.71 0.46
N GLU A 237 -15.90 -13.66 1.02
CA GLU A 237 -15.88 -13.94 2.46
C GLU A 237 -15.14 -15.25 2.74
N ARG A 238 -14.56 -15.33 3.93
CA ARG A 238 -13.94 -16.57 4.42
C ARG A 238 -15.02 -17.57 4.82
N VAL A 239 -14.91 -18.78 4.32
CA VAL A 239 -15.67 -19.91 4.83
C VAL A 239 -14.92 -20.49 6.02
N GLN A 240 -15.56 -20.54 7.18
CA GLN A 240 -15.00 -21.17 8.36
C GLN A 240 -15.21 -22.69 8.26
N ILE A 241 -14.19 -23.45 8.60
CA ILE A 241 -14.26 -24.91 8.63
C ILE A 241 -14.36 -25.36 10.08
N GLY A 242 -15.46 -26.00 10.43
CA GLY A 242 -15.68 -26.56 11.76
C GLY A 242 -14.74 -27.74 12.04
N VAL A 243 -14.54 -28.02 13.31
CA VAL A 243 -13.61 -29.08 13.77
C VAL A 243 -13.95 -30.49 13.27
N ASN A 244 -15.20 -30.71 12.89
CA ASN A 244 -15.71 -31.99 12.36
C ASN A 244 -15.90 -32.00 10.85
N ALA A 245 -15.38 -30.98 10.15
CA ALA A 245 -15.47 -30.86 8.70
C ALA A 245 -14.09 -30.92 8.06
N LYS A 246 -13.97 -31.66 6.98
CA LYS A 246 -12.74 -31.67 6.17
C LYS A 246 -12.66 -30.41 5.33
N VAL A 247 -11.42 -29.97 5.06
CA VAL A 247 -11.19 -28.93 4.06
C VAL A 247 -11.69 -29.44 2.71
N PRO A 248 -12.62 -28.75 2.06
CA PRO A 248 -13.14 -29.17 0.76
C PRO A 248 -12.03 -29.12 -0.30
N ASN A 249 -12.22 -29.87 -1.38
CA ASN A 249 -11.36 -29.73 -2.56
C ASN A 249 -11.46 -28.30 -3.10
N ALA A 250 -10.40 -27.84 -3.77
CA ALA A 250 -10.45 -26.57 -4.47
C ALA A 250 -11.56 -26.60 -5.52
N ASN A 251 -12.45 -25.64 -5.42
CA ASN A 251 -13.57 -25.48 -6.36
C ASN A 251 -13.15 -24.64 -7.56
N ASP A 252 -14.11 -24.33 -8.43
CA ASP A 252 -13.90 -23.39 -9.52
C ASP A 252 -13.42 -22.04 -8.95
N VAL A 253 -12.46 -21.45 -9.63
CA VAL A 253 -11.87 -20.17 -9.24
C VAL A 253 -12.85 -19.00 -9.26
N ARG A 254 -14.02 -19.17 -9.86
CA ARG A 254 -15.08 -18.16 -9.93
C ARG A 254 -16.07 -18.22 -8.78
N ASP A 255 -16.11 -19.30 -8.03
CA ASP A 255 -17.08 -19.47 -6.95
C ASP A 255 -16.94 -18.35 -5.92
N ASN A 256 -17.99 -17.56 -5.76
CA ASN A 256 -18.11 -16.53 -4.75
C ASN A 256 -19.06 -17.00 -3.64
N TYR A 257 -18.53 -17.22 -2.45
CA TYR A 257 -19.32 -17.61 -1.28
C TYR A 257 -20.04 -16.44 -0.61
N ALA A 258 -19.81 -15.21 -1.07
CA ALA A 258 -20.53 -14.04 -0.60
C ALA A 258 -21.98 -14.06 -1.12
N GLN A 259 -22.90 -13.52 -0.33
CA GLN A 259 -24.26 -13.33 -0.79
C GLN A 259 -24.35 -12.12 -1.71
N PRO A 260 -25.17 -12.16 -2.79
CA PRO A 260 -25.27 -11.05 -3.75
C PRO A 260 -25.67 -9.69 -3.12
N TRP A 261 -26.32 -9.72 -1.96
CA TRP A 261 -26.72 -8.51 -1.23
C TRP A 261 -25.63 -7.98 -0.28
N SER A 262 -24.53 -8.71 -0.10
CA SER A 262 -23.43 -8.24 0.74
C SER A 262 -22.64 -7.14 0.05
N GLN A 263 -22.05 -6.25 0.84
CA GLN A 263 -21.30 -5.11 0.32
C GLN A 263 -20.21 -4.66 1.27
N ALA A 264 -19.16 -4.07 0.71
CA ALA A 264 -18.12 -3.37 1.44
C ALA A 264 -17.87 -2.02 0.76
N ARG A 265 -18.02 -0.94 1.52
CA ARG A 265 -17.77 0.43 1.06
C ARG A 265 -16.76 1.07 1.98
N THR A 266 -15.70 1.62 1.40
CA THR A 266 -14.64 2.30 2.12
C THR A 266 -14.34 3.64 1.47
N THR A 267 -14.21 4.67 2.29
CA THR A 267 -13.80 6.00 1.86
C THR A 267 -12.73 6.50 2.81
N ASP A 268 -11.56 6.79 2.29
CA ASP A 268 -10.43 7.27 3.08
C ASP A 268 -9.93 8.60 2.50
N THR A 269 -9.67 9.56 3.38
CA THR A 269 -9.01 10.82 3.03
C THR A 269 -7.84 11.02 3.97
N PHE A 270 -6.66 11.28 3.43
CA PHE A 270 -5.45 11.42 4.21
C PHE A 270 -4.62 12.63 3.77
N GLY A 271 -3.77 13.08 4.67
CA GLY A 271 -2.79 14.11 4.38
C GLY A 271 -1.50 13.87 5.17
N THR A 272 -0.36 14.23 4.58
CA THR A 272 0.96 14.16 5.21
C THR A 272 1.74 15.44 4.99
N LEU A 273 2.63 15.76 5.91
CA LEU A 273 3.66 16.77 5.76
C LEU A 273 4.96 16.18 6.28
N ASN A 274 5.99 16.16 5.46
CA ASN A 274 7.33 15.72 5.82
C ASN A 274 8.31 16.86 5.57
N GLY A 275 9.33 16.94 6.40
CA GLY A 275 10.37 17.95 6.28
C GLY A 275 11.74 17.39 6.65
N GLU A 276 12.75 17.88 5.98
CA GLU A 276 14.16 17.62 6.24
C GLU A 276 14.93 18.93 6.24
N PHE A 277 15.81 19.06 7.20
CA PHE A 277 16.66 20.26 7.34
C PHE A 277 18.10 19.88 7.66
N ASP A 278 19.00 20.23 6.77
CA ASP A 278 20.44 20.07 6.97
C ASP A 278 20.94 21.16 7.93
N VAL A 279 21.08 20.82 9.21
CA VAL A 279 21.62 21.72 10.24
C VAL A 279 23.07 21.99 9.94
N SER A 280 23.82 21.00 9.52
CA SER A 280 25.20 21.07 9.06
C SER A 280 25.46 19.92 8.08
N ASP A 281 26.66 19.88 7.48
CA ASP A 281 27.10 18.82 6.57
C ASP A 281 27.08 17.42 7.19
N SER A 282 26.97 17.32 8.52
CA SER A 282 27.01 16.06 9.27
C SER A 282 25.74 15.82 10.09
N VAL A 283 24.79 16.76 10.12
CA VAL A 283 23.59 16.68 10.95
C VAL A 283 22.36 17.02 10.13
N LEU A 284 21.51 16.04 9.96
CA LEU A 284 20.20 16.15 9.33
C LEU A 284 19.10 16.00 10.39
N LEU A 285 18.20 16.96 10.46
CA LEU A 285 16.96 16.87 11.21
C LEU A 285 15.82 16.53 10.24
N TYR A 286 15.05 15.49 10.50
CA TYR A 286 13.90 15.17 9.69
C TYR A 286 12.70 14.75 10.53
N GLY A 287 11.51 14.95 9.99
CA GLY A 287 10.30 14.56 10.65
C GLY A 287 9.08 14.64 9.74
N GLY A 288 7.98 14.08 10.21
CA GLY A 288 6.74 14.09 9.48
C GLY A 288 5.53 13.97 10.39
N VAL A 289 4.43 14.50 9.91
CA VAL A 289 3.11 14.37 10.52
C VAL A 289 2.11 13.96 9.46
N GLY A 290 1.10 13.22 9.86
CA GLY A 290 0.04 12.80 8.97
C GLY A 290 -1.26 12.53 9.72
N ALA A 291 -2.36 12.59 8.98
CA ALA A 291 -3.67 12.27 9.51
C ALA A 291 -4.52 11.61 8.43
N ARG A 292 -5.43 10.74 8.87
CA ARG A 292 -6.41 10.08 8.02
C ARG A 292 -7.80 10.15 8.66
N LYS A 293 -8.80 10.31 7.80
CA LYS A 293 -10.20 10.14 8.12
C LYS A 293 -10.77 9.03 7.25
N SER A 294 -11.43 8.05 7.87
CA SER A 294 -12.00 6.88 7.20
C SER A 294 -13.46 6.72 7.55
N ASN A 295 -14.27 6.35 6.55
CA ASN A 295 -15.65 5.91 6.71
C ASN A 295 -15.79 4.54 6.04
N HIS A 296 -16.26 3.56 6.78
CA HIS A 296 -16.41 2.19 6.30
C HIS A 296 -17.81 1.68 6.62
N ASP A 297 -18.50 1.20 5.59
CA ASP A 297 -19.81 0.58 5.70
C ASP A 297 -19.74 -0.85 5.15
N PHE A 298 -20.02 -1.82 6.00
CA PHE A 298 -20.02 -3.24 5.64
C PHE A 298 -21.37 -3.88 5.92
N LEU A 299 -21.89 -4.59 4.94
CA LEU A 299 -23.02 -5.47 5.10
C LEU A 299 -22.58 -6.87 4.67
N ARG A 300 -22.47 -7.78 5.61
CA ARG A 300 -21.88 -9.09 5.37
C ARG A 300 -22.57 -10.21 6.15
N HIS A 301 -22.22 -11.42 5.79
CA HIS A 301 -22.47 -12.63 6.56
C HIS A 301 -21.21 -13.49 6.52
N ALA A 302 -21.11 -14.45 7.38
CA ALA A 302 -20.10 -15.49 7.32
C ALA A 302 -20.77 -16.87 7.35
N VAL A 303 -20.16 -17.84 6.69
CA VAL A 303 -20.61 -19.21 6.64
C VAL A 303 -19.60 -20.09 7.38
N ALA A 304 -20.11 -21.01 8.20
CA ALA A 304 -19.30 -22.03 8.84
C ALA A 304 -19.80 -23.40 8.43
N VAL A 305 -18.97 -24.18 7.73
CA VAL A 305 -19.24 -25.58 7.40
C VAL A 305 -19.05 -26.41 8.66
N THR A 306 -20.04 -27.23 9.03
CA THR A 306 -20.09 -27.90 10.34
C THR A 306 -19.69 -29.38 10.28
N ASN A 307 -19.80 -30.02 9.10
CA ASN A 307 -19.44 -31.43 8.92
C ASN A 307 -19.04 -31.77 7.48
N ASP A 308 -18.63 -33.01 7.25
CA ASP A 308 -18.20 -33.51 5.93
C ASP A 308 -19.35 -33.65 4.91
N ALA A 309 -20.60 -33.63 5.33
CA ALA A 309 -21.75 -33.62 4.43
C ALA A 309 -22.02 -32.27 3.80
N GLY A 310 -21.32 -31.21 4.27
CA GLY A 310 -21.47 -29.85 3.79
C GLY A 310 -22.56 -29.06 4.51
N ASP A 311 -23.10 -29.60 5.63
CA ASP A 311 -24.03 -28.83 6.45
C ASP A 311 -23.31 -27.55 6.96
N PHE A 312 -24.04 -26.47 6.97
CA PHE A 312 -23.46 -25.19 7.35
C PHE A 312 -24.37 -24.38 8.28
N SER A 313 -23.76 -23.52 9.06
CA SER A 313 -24.44 -22.47 9.81
C SER A 313 -24.08 -21.11 9.22
N VAL A 314 -25.07 -20.24 9.15
CA VAL A 314 -24.89 -18.86 8.76
C VAL A 314 -24.72 -18.04 10.04
N LEU A 315 -23.59 -17.37 10.19
CA LEU A 315 -23.42 -16.40 11.24
C LEU A 315 -24.38 -15.22 11.00
N PRO A 316 -24.82 -14.53 12.05
CA PRO A 316 -25.75 -13.43 11.92
C PRO A 316 -25.31 -12.41 10.88
N ARG A 317 -26.27 -11.83 10.18
CA ARG A 317 -26.05 -10.68 9.29
C ARG A 317 -25.42 -9.55 10.11
N ASP A 318 -24.25 -9.13 9.70
CA ASP A 318 -23.49 -8.08 10.37
C ASP A 318 -23.53 -6.82 9.51
N PHE A 319 -23.97 -5.72 10.11
CA PHE A 319 -23.88 -4.38 9.55
C PHE A 319 -22.95 -3.57 10.44
N THR A 320 -21.79 -3.23 9.90
CA THR A 320 -20.78 -2.45 10.60
C THR A 320 -20.59 -1.13 9.89
N ARG A 321 -20.74 -0.04 10.63
CA ARG A 321 -20.32 1.30 10.21
C ARG A 321 -19.18 1.74 11.12
N GLU A 322 -18.04 2.02 10.51
CA GLU A 322 -16.86 2.47 11.21
C GLU A 322 -16.49 3.88 10.78
N PHE A 323 -16.15 4.70 11.75
CA PHE A 323 -15.63 6.03 11.54
C PHE A 323 -14.32 6.15 12.32
N GLN A 324 -13.21 6.35 11.60
CA GLN A 324 -11.88 6.37 12.20
C GLN A 324 -11.17 7.70 11.92
N TRP A 325 -10.50 8.22 12.95
CA TRP A 325 -9.51 9.27 12.83
C TRP A 325 -8.18 8.74 13.36
N GLU A 326 -7.13 8.85 12.55
CA GLU A 326 -5.79 8.49 12.97
C GLU A 326 -4.84 9.64 12.66
N SER A 327 -3.84 9.83 13.53
CA SER A 327 -2.76 10.78 13.32
C SER A 327 -1.42 10.09 13.59
N ALA A 328 -0.42 10.49 12.86
CA ALA A 328 0.94 9.99 12.99
C ALA A 328 1.92 11.14 13.11
N MET A 329 2.99 10.95 13.89
CA MET A 329 4.08 11.89 14.02
C MET A 329 5.40 11.14 14.12
N ARG A 330 6.40 11.62 13.42
CA ARG A 330 7.78 11.12 13.50
C ARG A 330 8.74 12.30 13.54
N ILE A 331 9.67 12.27 14.47
CA ILE A 331 10.78 13.26 14.58
C ILE A 331 12.06 12.47 14.80
N VAL A 332 13.10 12.79 14.05
CA VAL A 332 14.44 12.19 14.17
C VAL A 332 15.52 13.24 13.94
#